data_6e9d3c316fa6248892a5b7ac0303d71f
#
_entry.id   6e9d3c316fa6248892a5b7ac0303d71f
#
_cell.length_a   1.000
_cell.length_b   1.000
_cell.length_c   1.000
_cell.angle_alpha   90.00
_cell.angle_beta   90.00
_cell.angle_gamma   90.00
#
_symmetry.space_group_name_H-M   'P 1'
#
loop_
_entity.id
_entity.type
_entity.pdbx_description
1 polymer ?
#
loop_
_entity_poly.entity_id
_entity_poly.type
_entity_poly.pdbx_seq_one_letter_code
_entity_poly.pdbx_strand_id
1 'polypeptide(L)'
;MLEKEKLRKADIYSGLVIFLFGLFIVLTATEMPMKDSWGGVQNVWYVSPALFPLSIGIIIMLLGALLTRTALKMAGVKALAETVRWFASSDLIQFLISDSVIRFYAIAALFLSLVYLTIPRIDFFLAAILFLAVFITMFYFDDDPLLKKLFYFYLAGTGVLIVYFAAGIDAVLGRFLPFAGDVLAFIFILAYCIYAWTLIRSRPLLRKKFRTALIVAVAAPFIIGSIFKYFLMVPMPTEGLIVAVLDYFRYLEF
;
A
#
# COMPACT_ATOMS: atom_id res chain seq x y z
N MET A 1 8.68 -1.60 -36.09
CA MET A 1 9.95 -0.94 -35.68
C MET A 1 9.74 0.21 -34.70
N LEU A 2 8.79 1.11 -34.93
CA LEU A 2 8.48 2.26 -34.05
C LEU A 2 8.13 1.89 -32.60
N GLU A 3 7.50 0.75 -32.37
CA GLU A 3 7.12 0.28 -31.03
C GLU A 3 8.33 -0.17 -30.19
N LYS A 4 9.33 -0.81 -30.82
CA LYS A 4 10.58 -1.21 -30.15
C LYS A 4 11.45 0.00 -29.76
N GLU A 5 11.46 1.06 -30.57
CA GLU A 5 12.19 2.29 -30.21
C GLU A 5 11.54 3.04 -29.05
N LYS A 6 10.20 3.11 -29.01
CA LYS A 6 9.48 3.70 -27.89
C LYS A 6 9.72 2.92 -26.59
N LEU A 7 9.70 1.58 -26.64
CA LEU A 7 9.98 0.73 -25.49
C LEU A 7 11.43 0.94 -25.00
N ARG A 8 12.40 1.04 -25.89
CA ARG A 8 13.81 1.28 -25.51
C ARG A 8 14.05 2.66 -24.88
N LYS A 9 13.32 3.69 -25.32
CA LYS A 9 13.35 5.00 -24.66
C LYS A 9 12.75 4.89 -23.27
N ALA A 10 11.66 4.16 -23.08
CA ALA A 10 11.07 3.89 -21.77
C ALA A 10 12.02 3.13 -20.83
N ASP A 11 12.86 2.23 -21.34
CA ASP A 11 13.85 1.48 -20.55
C ASP A 11 14.92 2.39 -19.92
N ILE A 12 15.26 3.53 -20.54
CA ILE A 12 16.17 4.53 -19.94
C ILE A 12 15.56 5.10 -18.66
N TYR A 13 14.27 5.45 -18.69
CA TYR A 13 13.56 5.99 -17.52
C TYR A 13 13.43 4.96 -16.42
N SER A 14 12.95 3.77 -16.80
CA SER A 14 12.77 2.68 -15.85
C SER A 14 14.10 2.32 -15.19
N GLY A 15 15.18 2.26 -15.97
CA GLY A 15 16.52 1.97 -15.46
C GLY A 15 17.02 3.04 -14.48
N LEU A 16 16.80 4.33 -14.79
CA LEU A 16 17.18 5.42 -13.92
C LEU A 16 16.36 5.41 -12.61
N VAL A 17 15.05 5.22 -12.69
CA VAL A 17 14.17 5.14 -11.52
C VAL A 17 14.57 3.96 -10.64
N ILE A 18 14.81 2.78 -11.23
CA ILE A 18 15.26 1.58 -10.51
C ILE A 18 16.62 1.82 -9.84
N PHE A 19 17.55 2.47 -10.54
CA PHE A 19 18.84 2.83 -9.97
C PHE A 19 18.70 3.76 -8.75
N LEU A 20 17.93 4.83 -8.89
CA LEU A 20 17.70 5.79 -7.79
C LEU A 20 16.98 5.14 -6.61
N PHE A 21 16.04 4.24 -6.87
CA PHE A 21 15.34 3.48 -5.83
C PHE A 21 16.30 2.53 -5.11
N GLY A 22 17.17 1.81 -5.85
CA GLY A 22 18.23 0.99 -5.25
C GLY A 22 19.20 1.82 -4.40
N LEU A 23 19.60 3.00 -4.89
CA LEU A 23 20.44 3.94 -4.15
C LEU A 23 19.76 4.41 -2.86
N PHE A 24 18.47 4.76 -2.92
CA PHE A 24 17.69 5.13 -1.74
C PHE A 24 17.66 4.01 -0.69
N ILE A 25 17.43 2.76 -1.11
CA ILE A 25 17.46 1.61 -0.20
C ILE A 25 18.86 1.45 0.43
N VAL A 26 19.93 1.58 -0.35
CA VAL A 26 21.31 1.48 0.17
C VAL A 26 21.58 2.57 1.20
N LEU A 27 21.20 3.82 0.92
CA LEU A 27 21.40 4.93 1.85
C LEU A 27 20.64 4.73 3.15
N THR A 28 19.37 4.36 3.10
CA THR A 28 18.57 4.08 4.30
C THR A 28 19.06 2.84 5.07
N ALA A 29 19.56 1.83 4.37
CA ALA A 29 20.13 0.64 5.01
C ALA A 29 21.43 0.94 5.78
N THR A 30 22.22 1.94 5.33
CA THR A 30 23.44 2.35 6.06
C THR A 30 23.16 3.06 7.36
N GLU A 31 21.95 3.61 7.56
CA GLU A 31 21.51 4.21 8.82
C GLU A 31 21.08 3.16 9.85
N MET A 32 20.87 1.92 9.43
CA MET A 32 20.50 0.84 10.34
C MET A 32 21.71 0.36 11.15
N PRO A 33 21.52 -0.05 12.44
CA PRO A 33 22.61 -0.48 13.29
C PRO A 33 23.28 -1.78 12.76
N MET A 34 24.56 -1.69 12.44
CA MET A 34 25.33 -2.86 11.95
C MET A 34 26.03 -3.66 13.06
N LYS A 35 26.23 -3.06 14.24
CA LYS A 35 27.04 -3.64 15.32
C LYS A 35 26.39 -3.58 16.70
N ASP A 36 25.15 -3.09 16.81
CA ASP A 36 24.51 -2.89 18.11
C ASP A 36 23.92 -4.18 18.66
N SER A 37 24.04 -4.34 19.98
CA SER A 37 23.42 -5.44 20.70
C SER A 37 21.92 -5.18 20.90
N TRP A 38 21.09 -5.91 20.18
CA TRP A 38 19.66 -5.97 20.47
C TRP A 38 19.38 -7.17 21.37
N GLY A 39 18.75 -6.92 22.52
CA GLY A 39 18.35 -7.98 23.44
C GLY A 39 19.51 -8.71 24.14
N GLY A 40 20.67 -8.05 24.33
CA GLY A 40 21.82 -8.62 25.06
C GLY A 40 22.71 -9.58 24.24
N VAL A 41 22.42 -9.78 22.96
CA VAL A 41 23.27 -10.56 22.05
C VAL A 41 24.12 -9.58 21.23
N GLN A 42 25.45 -9.73 21.27
CA GLN A 42 26.34 -9.00 20.37
C GLN A 42 26.05 -9.41 18.91
N ASN A 43 25.42 -8.53 18.16
CA ASN A 43 25.14 -8.78 16.75
C ASN A 43 26.42 -8.68 15.92
N VAL A 44 26.82 -9.80 15.38
CA VAL A 44 27.85 -9.88 14.35
C VAL A 44 27.26 -9.29 13.06
N TRP A 45 28.08 -8.61 12.26
CA TRP A 45 27.63 -7.90 11.04
C TRP A 45 26.70 -8.73 10.11
N TYR A 46 26.85 -10.05 10.07
CA TYR A 46 26.05 -10.96 9.25
C TYR A 46 24.64 -11.25 9.82
N VAL A 47 24.35 -10.84 11.03
CA VAL A 47 23.03 -10.92 11.66
C VAL A 47 22.33 -9.56 11.68
N SER A 48 23.02 -8.51 11.18
CA SER A 48 22.50 -7.15 11.16
C SER A 48 21.22 -7.04 10.32
N PRO A 49 20.18 -6.33 10.82
CA PRO A 49 18.97 -6.03 10.02
C PRO A 49 19.26 -5.23 8.76
N ALA A 50 20.40 -4.53 8.70
CA ALA A 50 20.84 -3.77 7.52
C ALA A 50 21.29 -4.66 6.36
N LEU A 51 21.76 -5.89 6.62
CA LEU A 51 22.40 -6.72 5.61
C LEU A 51 21.44 -7.06 4.44
N PHE A 52 20.22 -7.42 4.77
CA PHE A 52 19.23 -7.80 3.76
C PHE A 52 18.79 -6.61 2.88
N PRO A 53 18.38 -5.45 3.43
CA PRO A 53 18.09 -4.27 2.63
C PRO A 53 19.30 -3.78 1.82
N LEU A 54 20.50 -3.80 2.41
CA LEU A 54 21.71 -3.38 1.73
C LEU A 54 22.01 -4.26 0.51
N SER A 55 21.95 -5.57 0.66
CA SER A 55 22.20 -6.51 -0.44
C SER A 55 21.17 -6.35 -1.57
N ILE A 56 19.89 -6.23 -1.25
CA ILE A 56 18.82 -6.00 -2.21
C ILE A 56 19.02 -4.64 -2.90
N GLY A 57 19.28 -3.58 -2.13
CA GLY A 57 19.52 -2.25 -2.68
C GLY A 57 20.68 -2.21 -3.68
N ILE A 58 21.80 -2.86 -3.36
CA ILE A 58 22.93 -2.98 -4.27
C ILE A 58 22.54 -3.74 -5.54
N ILE A 59 21.84 -4.87 -5.44
CA ILE A 59 21.41 -5.65 -6.60
C ILE A 59 20.49 -4.81 -7.50
N ILE A 60 19.49 -4.15 -6.92
CA ILE A 60 18.55 -3.28 -7.64
C ILE A 60 19.29 -2.13 -8.33
N MET A 61 20.23 -1.49 -7.63
CA MET A 61 21.04 -0.40 -8.17
C MET A 61 21.88 -0.89 -9.36
N LEU A 62 22.54 -2.03 -9.26
CA LEU A 62 23.31 -2.62 -10.35
C LEU A 62 22.43 -2.97 -11.55
N LEU A 63 21.27 -3.58 -11.33
CA LEU A 63 20.32 -3.91 -12.40
C LEU A 63 19.79 -2.65 -13.09
N GLY A 64 19.46 -1.60 -12.32
CA GLY A 64 19.06 -0.29 -12.86
C GLY A 64 20.16 0.35 -13.72
N ALA A 65 21.41 0.30 -13.26
CA ALA A 65 22.56 0.80 -14.01
C ALA A 65 22.79 0.01 -15.31
N LEU A 66 22.70 -1.33 -15.26
CA LEU A 66 22.83 -2.19 -16.44
C LEU A 66 21.71 -1.94 -17.46
N LEU A 67 20.47 -1.79 -17.00
CA LEU A 67 19.33 -1.47 -17.86
C LEU A 67 19.53 -0.12 -18.54
N THR A 68 19.86 0.92 -17.77
CA THR A 68 20.14 2.26 -18.31
C THR A 68 21.28 2.23 -19.34
N ARG A 69 22.39 1.55 -19.01
CA ARG A 69 23.53 1.42 -19.92
C ARG A 69 23.14 0.72 -21.23
N THR A 70 22.37 -0.36 -21.14
CA THR A 70 21.94 -1.14 -22.31
C THR A 70 20.98 -0.31 -23.17
N ALA A 71 20.04 0.38 -22.55
CA ALA A 71 19.10 1.27 -23.23
C ALA A 71 19.81 2.43 -23.93
N LEU A 72 20.80 3.06 -23.28
CA LEU A 72 21.62 4.14 -23.87
C LEU A 72 22.46 3.67 -25.06
N LYS A 73 23.06 2.47 -24.98
CA LYS A 73 23.80 1.89 -26.11
C LYS A 73 22.91 1.64 -27.33
N MET A 74 21.65 1.31 -27.12
CA MET A 74 20.69 0.96 -28.18
C MET A 74 19.95 2.17 -28.74
N ALA A 75 19.60 3.14 -27.89
CA ALA A 75 18.82 4.33 -28.26
C ALA A 75 19.67 5.55 -28.59
N GLY A 76 20.97 5.55 -28.21
CA GLY A 76 21.91 6.65 -28.39
C GLY A 76 21.73 7.79 -27.36
N VAL A 77 22.78 8.61 -27.22
CA VAL A 77 22.81 9.73 -26.25
C VAL A 77 21.77 10.81 -26.54
N LYS A 78 21.30 10.94 -27.78
CA LYS A 78 20.24 11.88 -28.16
C LYS A 78 18.89 11.53 -27.47
N ALA A 79 18.66 10.25 -27.27
CA ALA A 79 17.47 9.79 -26.56
C ALA A 79 17.43 10.27 -25.09
N LEU A 80 18.60 10.43 -24.45
CA LEU A 80 18.67 10.99 -23.09
C LEU A 80 18.19 12.45 -23.04
N ALA A 81 18.63 13.26 -24.00
CA ALA A 81 18.21 14.68 -24.08
C ALA A 81 16.71 14.81 -24.37
N GLU A 82 16.17 13.97 -25.25
CA GLU A 82 14.71 13.90 -25.51
C GLU A 82 13.95 13.45 -24.26
N THR A 83 14.51 12.52 -23.53
CA THR A 83 14.00 12.01 -22.26
C THR A 83 13.90 13.11 -21.22
N VAL A 84 14.98 13.84 -20.96
CA VAL A 84 14.98 14.96 -20.02
C VAL A 84 13.99 16.03 -20.44
N ARG A 85 13.89 16.33 -21.74
CA ARG A 85 12.91 17.30 -22.28
C ARG A 85 11.48 16.82 -22.07
N TRP A 86 11.21 15.52 -22.20
CA TRP A 86 9.89 14.95 -21.94
C TRP A 86 9.49 15.08 -20.46
N PHE A 87 10.42 14.85 -19.50
CA PHE A 87 10.17 15.10 -18.08
C PHE A 87 9.85 16.56 -17.75
N ALA A 88 10.38 17.48 -18.52
CA ALA A 88 10.11 18.92 -18.37
C ALA A 88 8.91 19.40 -19.22
N SER A 89 8.25 18.49 -19.97
CA SER A 89 7.15 18.84 -20.88
C SER A 89 5.78 18.63 -20.25
N SER A 90 4.78 19.28 -20.84
CA SER A 90 3.37 19.06 -20.51
C SER A 90 2.88 17.64 -20.80
N ASP A 91 3.62 16.87 -21.65
CA ASP A 91 3.28 15.49 -22.00
C ASP A 91 3.40 14.57 -20.79
N LEU A 92 4.35 14.84 -19.86
CA LEU A 92 4.44 14.13 -18.60
C LEU A 92 3.16 14.30 -17.76
N ILE A 93 2.68 15.54 -17.65
CA ILE A 93 1.47 15.84 -16.87
C ILE A 93 0.26 15.14 -17.50
N GLN A 94 0.14 15.18 -18.83
CA GLN A 94 -0.93 14.47 -19.53
C GLN A 94 -0.83 12.95 -19.34
N PHE A 95 0.37 12.38 -19.35
CA PHE A 95 0.59 10.97 -19.06
C PHE A 95 0.19 10.64 -17.61
N LEU A 96 0.62 11.43 -16.61
CA LEU A 96 0.30 11.23 -15.21
C LEU A 96 -1.21 11.33 -14.91
N ILE A 97 -1.95 12.15 -15.67
CA ILE A 97 -3.41 12.26 -15.55
C ILE A 97 -4.13 11.20 -16.38
N SER A 98 -3.42 10.46 -17.22
CA SER A 98 -4.03 9.48 -18.11
C SER A 98 -4.67 8.31 -17.36
N ASP A 99 -5.72 7.75 -17.94
CA ASP A 99 -6.47 6.61 -17.39
C ASP A 99 -5.62 5.37 -17.18
N SER A 100 -4.55 5.19 -17.96
CA SER A 100 -3.65 4.06 -17.83
C SER A 100 -2.85 4.05 -16.52
N VAL A 101 -2.65 5.19 -15.88
CA VAL A 101 -1.86 5.32 -14.64
C VAL A 101 -2.74 5.22 -13.39
N ILE A 102 -4.06 5.30 -13.54
CA ILE A 102 -4.98 5.29 -12.37
C ILE A 102 -4.89 4.01 -11.54
N ARG A 103 -4.64 2.87 -12.19
CA ARG A 103 -4.44 1.59 -11.48
C ARG A 103 -3.20 1.64 -10.57
N PHE A 104 -2.12 2.26 -11.05
CA PHE A 104 -0.92 2.47 -10.26
C PHE A 104 -1.19 3.39 -9.06
N TYR A 105 -1.89 4.51 -9.27
CA TYR A 105 -2.25 5.42 -8.17
C TYR A 105 -3.16 4.74 -7.15
N ALA A 106 -4.09 3.91 -7.60
CA ALA A 106 -4.96 3.16 -6.70
C ALA A 106 -4.17 2.21 -5.80
N ILE A 107 -3.21 1.46 -6.37
CA ILE A 107 -2.31 0.60 -5.59
C ILE A 107 -1.47 1.43 -4.62
N ALA A 108 -0.80 2.47 -5.13
CA ALA A 108 0.07 3.31 -4.31
C ALA A 108 -0.70 3.96 -3.15
N ALA A 109 -1.87 4.55 -3.42
CA ALA A 109 -2.71 5.17 -2.39
C ALA A 109 -3.19 4.16 -1.35
N LEU A 110 -3.57 2.95 -1.77
CA LEU A 110 -3.98 1.87 -0.86
C LEU A 110 -2.86 1.46 0.09
N PHE A 111 -1.66 1.22 -0.43
CA PHE A 111 -0.52 0.83 0.41
C PHE A 111 -0.03 1.96 1.30
N LEU A 112 0.05 3.19 0.78
CA LEU A 112 0.44 4.36 1.57
C LEU A 112 -0.55 4.62 2.71
N SER A 113 -1.85 4.56 2.43
CA SER A 113 -2.86 4.73 3.47
C SER A 113 -2.85 3.58 4.47
N LEU A 114 -2.63 2.33 4.03
CA LEU A 114 -2.50 1.20 4.93
C LEU A 114 -1.34 1.40 5.91
N VAL A 115 -0.14 1.67 5.40
CA VAL A 115 1.09 1.72 6.20
C VAL A 115 1.16 2.96 7.08
N TYR A 116 0.81 4.13 6.57
CA TYR A 116 1.03 5.41 7.26
C TYR A 116 -0.20 5.95 7.98
N LEU A 117 -1.40 5.54 7.60
CA LEU A 117 -2.64 6.06 8.17
C LEU A 117 -3.38 5.02 9.01
N THR A 118 -3.69 3.85 8.45
CA THR A 118 -4.63 2.92 9.11
C THR A 118 -3.94 2.00 10.10
N ILE A 119 -2.85 1.31 9.76
CA ILE A 119 -2.14 0.41 10.69
C ILE A 119 -1.71 1.11 11.99
N PRO A 120 -1.16 2.34 11.99
CA PRO A 120 -0.71 2.97 13.23
C PRO A 120 -1.81 3.54 14.12
N ARG A 121 -3.06 3.65 13.63
CA ARG A 121 -4.11 4.44 14.28
C ARG A 121 -5.46 3.75 14.42
N ILE A 122 -5.68 2.65 13.72
CA ILE A 122 -6.94 1.92 13.65
C ILE A 122 -6.65 0.47 14.01
N ASP A 123 -7.63 -0.22 14.59
CA ASP A 123 -7.56 -1.65 14.86
C ASP A 123 -7.06 -2.43 13.63
N PHE A 124 -6.10 -3.33 13.86
CA PHE A 124 -5.47 -4.11 12.80
C PHE A 124 -6.47 -4.86 11.91
N PHE A 125 -7.50 -5.47 12.50
CA PHE A 125 -8.52 -6.21 11.74
C PHE A 125 -9.33 -5.27 10.85
N LEU A 126 -9.73 -4.10 11.37
CA LEU A 126 -10.47 -3.10 10.58
C LEU A 126 -9.60 -2.52 9.45
N ALA A 127 -8.34 -2.21 9.74
CA ALA A 127 -7.39 -1.73 8.74
C ALA A 127 -7.19 -2.75 7.61
N ALA A 128 -7.00 -4.03 7.95
CA ALA A 128 -6.84 -5.11 7.01
C ALA A 128 -8.12 -5.39 6.19
N ILE A 129 -9.30 -5.37 6.84
CA ILE A 129 -10.60 -5.53 6.16
C ILE A 129 -10.82 -4.39 5.16
N LEU A 130 -10.59 -3.13 5.57
CA LEU A 130 -10.72 -1.97 4.68
C LEU A 130 -9.82 -2.12 3.47
N PHE A 131 -8.54 -2.41 3.69
CA PHE A 131 -7.57 -2.60 2.62
C PHE A 131 -8.00 -3.71 1.65
N LEU A 132 -8.30 -4.90 2.17
CA LEU A 132 -8.67 -6.05 1.33
C LEU A 132 -10.00 -5.84 0.60
N ALA A 133 -11.02 -5.28 1.27
CA ALA A 133 -12.31 -5.00 0.64
C ALA A 133 -12.13 -4.04 -0.55
N VAL A 134 -11.38 -2.96 -0.36
CA VAL A 134 -11.12 -1.97 -1.41
C VAL A 134 -10.22 -2.55 -2.50
N PHE A 135 -9.12 -3.20 -2.14
CA PHE A 135 -8.18 -3.79 -3.09
C PHE A 135 -8.85 -4.83 -3.98
N ILE A 136 -9.54 -5.81 -3.37
CA ILE A 136 -10.17 -6.88 -4.14
C ILE A 136 -11.28 -6.33 -5.04
N THR A 137 -12.13 -5.43 -4.54
CA THR A 137 -13.22 -4.88 -5.37
C THR A 137 -12.70 -4.03 -6.53
N MET A 138 -11.65 -3.24 -6.34
CA MET A 138 -11.08 -2.43 -7.42
C MET A 138 -10.46 -3.28 -8.53
N PHE A 139 -9.75 -4.35 -8.19
CA PHE A 139 -8.97 -5.12 -9.17
C PHE A 139 -9.64 -6.40 -9.65
N TYR A 140 -10.47 -7.04 -8.84
CA TYR A 140 -11.16 -8.28 -9.21
C TYR A 140 -12.36 -8.06 -10.14
N PHE A 141 -12.95 -6.85 -10.14
CA PHE A 141 -14.06 -6.54 -11.02
C PHE A 141 -13.65 -6.40 -12.49
N ASP A 142 -12.40 -6.00 -12.72
CA ASP A 142 -11.82 -5.81 -14.06
C ASP A 142 -12.66 -4.88 -14.95
N ASP A 143 -13.08 -3.74 -14.38
CA ASP A 143 -13.93 -2.73 -15.02
C ASP A 143 -13.31 -1.34 -14.69
N ASP A 144 -12.64 -0.73 -15.65
CA ASP A 144 -11.91 0.53 -15.46
C ASP A 144 -12.80 1.71 -15.02
N PRO A 145 -14.00 1.92 -15.60
CA PRO A 145 -14.93 2.95 -15.11
C PRO A 145 -15.37 2.74 -13.66
N LEU A 146 -15.55 1.48 -13.25
CA LEU A 146 -15.93 1.13 -11.89
C LEU A 146 -14.76 1.34 -10.93
N LEU A 147 -13.55 0.94 -11.33
CA LEU A 147 -12.33 1.16 -10.57
C LEU A 147 -12.15 2.65 -10.25
N LYS A 148 -12.31 3.54 -11.22
CA LYS A 148 -12.21 5.00 -11.02
C LYS A 148 -13.20 5.49 -9.98
N LYS A 149 -14.47 5.10 -10.07
CA LYS A 149 -15.52 5.51 -9.12
C LYS A 149 -15.22 5.03 -7.71
N LEU A 150 -14.81 3.78 -7.56
CA LEU A 150 -14.44 3.20 -6.28
C LEU A 150 -13.18 3.85 -5.70
N PHE A 151 -12.20 4.14 -6.54
CA PHE A 151 -10.96 4.82 -6.15
C PHE A 151 -11.21 6.24 -5.64
N TYR A 152 -11.98 7.05 -6.36
CA TYR A 152 -12.31 8.40 -5.91
C TYR A 152 -13.12 8.40 -4.60
N PHE A 153 -14.05 7.46 -4.44
CA PHE A 153 -14.77 7.31 -3.18
C PHE A 153 -13.82 6.92 -2.03
N TYR A 154 -12.91 5.99 -2.29
CA TYR A 154 -11.89 5.61 -1.33
C TYR A 154 -10.97 6.78 -0.95
N LEU A 155 -10.51 7.57 -1.92
CA LEU A 155 -9.70 8.77 -1.65
C LEU A 155 -10.46 9.79 -0.81
N ALA A 156 -11.73 10.02 -1.07
CA ALA A 156 -12.56 10.92 -0.28
C ALA A 156 -12.66 10.43 1.18
N GLY A 157 -12.96 9.16 1.41
CA GLY A 157 -13.01 8.58 2.75
C GLY A 157 -11.65 8.59 3.46
N THR A 158 -10.57 8.28 2.75
CA THR A 158 -9.20 8.40 3.28
C THR A 158 -8.87 9.86 3.64
N GLY A 159 -9.31 10.81 2.83
CA GLY A 159 -9.18 12.24 3.13
C GLY A 159 -9.90 12.63 4.42
N VAL A 160 -11.09 12.11 4.65
CA VAL A 160 -11.83 12.31 5.92
C VAL A 160 -11.04 11.74 7.10
N LEU A 161 -10.48 10.52 6.97
CA LEU A 161 -9.65 9.93 8.02
C LEU A 161 -8.38 10.76 8.29
N ILE A 162 -7.72 11.27 7.24
CA ILE A 162 -6.56 12.13 7.39
C ILE A 162 -6.92 13.39 8.18
N VAL A 163 -7.99 14.07 7.80
CA VAL A 163 -8.44 15.28 8.51
C VAL A 163 -8.80 14.95 9.96
N TYR A 164 -9.50 13.86 10.19
CA TYR A 164 -9.89 13.40 11.53
C TYR A 164 -8.68 13.24 12.47
N PHE A 165 -7.64 12.53 12.00
CA PHE A 165 -6.44 12.30 12.81
C PHE A 165 -5.50 13.51 12.85
N ALA A 166 -5.36 14.27 11.76
CA ALA A 166 -4.51 15.46 11.72
C ALA A 166 -5.05 16.61 12.58
N ALA A 167 -6.37 16.74 12.67
CA ALA A 167 -7.02 17.73 13.54
C ALA A 167 -7.06 17.30 15.02
N GLY A 168 -6.58 16.10 15.37
CA GLY A 168 -6.60 15.60 16.75
C GLY A 168 -8.02 15.32 17.29
N ILE A 169 -8.99 15.11 16.40
CA ILE A 169 -10.38 14.84 16.79
C ILE A 169 -10.47 13.50 17.54
N ASP A 170 -9.61 12.55 17.21
CA ASP A 170 -9.44 11.28 17.90
C ASP A 170 -9.13 11.46 19.40
N ALA A 171 -8.26 12.39 19.75
CA ALA A 171 -7.91 12.69 21.13
C ALA A 171 -9.06 13.34 21.92
N VAL A 172 -9.90 14.12 21.26
CA VAL A 172 -11.08 14.76 21.88
C VAL A 172 -12.22 13.76 22.04
N LEU A 173 -12.56 13.04 20.97
CA LEU A 173 -13.64 12.04 21.01
C LEU A 173 -13.27 10.82 21.87
N GLY A 174 -12.01 10.42 21.91
CA GLY A 174 -11.54 9.29 22.70
C GLY A 174 -11.79 9.43 24.20
N ARG A 175 -12.03 10.66 24.69
CA ARG A 175 -12.47 10.91 26.09
C ARG A 175 -13.91 10.45 26.38
N PHE A 176 -14.75 10.44 25.36
CA PHE A 176 -16.18 10.12 25.47
C PHE A 176 -16.51 8.77 24.84
N LEU A 177 -15.81 8.40 23.79
CA LEU A 177 -16.03 7.18 23.03
C LEU A 177 -14.70 6.44 22.86
N PRO A 178 -14.43 5.41 23.68
CA PRO A 178 -13.27 4.56 23.46
C PRO A 178 -13.33 3.99 22.04
N PHE A 179 -12.19 3.92 21.37
CA PHE A 179 -12.09 3.44 19.98
C PHE A 179 -12.84 4.28 18.93
N ALA A 180 -12.96 5.60 19.12
CA ALA A 180 -13.67 6.47 18.18
C ALA A 180 -13.09 6.40 16.74
N GLY A 181 -11.78 6.23 16.60
CA GLY A 181 -11.12 6.01 15.30
C GLY A 181 -11.56 4.73 14.60
N ASP A 182 -11.72 3.64 15.37
CA ASP A 182 -12.18 2.34 14.85
C ASP A 182 -13.64 2.40 14.42
N VAL A 183 -14.48 3.11 15.19
CA VAL A 183 -15.89 3.33 14.82
C VAL A 183 -15.97 4.11 13.50
N LEU A 184 -15.16 5.15 13.33
CA LEU A 184 -15.12 5.91 12.08
C LEU A 184 -14.65 5.04 10.91
N ALA A 185 -13.62 4.22 11.12
CA ALA A 185 -13.13 3.28 10.10
C ALA A 185 -14.20 2.23 9.73
N PHE A 186 -14.92 1.72 10.72
CA PHE A 186 -16.05 0.78 10.49
C PHE A 186 -17.17 1.43 9.68
N ILE A 187 -17.53 2.68 10.00
CA ILE A 187 -18.50 3.44 9.22
C ILE A 187 -18.01 3.64 7.78
N PHE A 188 -16.72 3.92 7.60
CA PHE A 188 -16.13 4.06 6.26
C PHE A 188 -16.19 2.74 5.47
N ILE A 189 -15.89 1.60 6.09
CA ILE A 189 -16.02 0.27 5.47
C ILE A 189 -17.46 0.04 5.01
N LEU A 190 -18.44 0.31 5.88
CA LEU A 190 -19.86 0.15 5.56
C LEU A 190 -20.28 1.09 4.39
N ALA A 191 -19.89 2.36 4.46
CA ALA A 191 -20.19 3.33 3.40
C ALA A 191 -19.59 2.90 2.06
N TYR A 192 -18.34 2.42 2.07
CA TYR A 192 -17.69 1.88 0.87
C TYR A 192 -18.43 0.66 0.32
N CYS A 193 -18.80 -0.29 1.16
CA CYS A 193 -19.52 -1.48 0.75
C CYS A 193 -20.91 -1.13 0.17
N ILE A 194 -21.64 -0.20 0.81
CA ILE A 194 -22.94 0.27 0.32
C ILE A 194 -22.75 0.97 -1.04
N TYR A 195 -21.77 1.85 -1.17
CA TYR A 195 -21.48 2.54 -2.44
C TYR A 195 -21.11 1.54 -3.54
N ALA A 196 -20.20 0.61 -3.28
CA ALA A 196 -19.86 -0.45 -4.24
C ALA A 196 -21.09 -1.26 -4.64
N TRP A 197 -21.93 -1.65 -3.68
CA TRP A 197 -23.18 -2.36 -3.95
C TRP A 197 -24.13 -1.58 -4.86
N THR A 198 -24.32 -0.27 -4.64
CA THR A 198 -25.19 0.56 -5.49
C THR A 198 -24.72 0.59 -6.95
N LEU A 199 -23.41 0.57 -7.18
CA LEU A 199 -22.82 0.58 -8.51
C LEU A 199 -22.99 -0.75 -9.26
N ILE A 200 -23.02 -1.88 -8.53
CA ILE A 200 -23.02 -3.22 -9.14
C ILE A 200 -24.37 -3.94 -9.09
N ARG A 201 -25.37 -3.38 -8.39
CA ARG A 201 -26.66 -4.05 -8.12
C ARG A 201 -27.39 -4.52 -9.38
N SER A 202 -27.19 -3.87 -10.53
CA SER A 202 -27.77 -4.25 -11.82
C SER A 202 -26.97 -5.31 -12.57
N ARG A 203 -25.78 -5.70 -12.09
CA ARG A 203 -24.85 -6.61 -12.79
C ARG A 203 -24.66 -7.92 -12.00
N PRO A 204 -25.37 -9.02 -12.35
CA PRO A 204 -25.39 -10.25 -11.54
C PRO A 204 -24.00 -10.91 -11.37
N LEU A 205 -23.13 -10.83 -12.40
CA LEU A 205 -21.77 -11.36 -12.34
C LEU A 205 -20.92 -10.62 -11.28
N LEU A 206 -21.02 -9.28 -11.26
CA LEU A 206 -20.27 -8.47 -10.30
C LEU A 206 -20.78 -8.66 -8.88
N ARG A 207 -22.06 -8.92 -8.68
CA ARG A 207 -22.60 -9.27 -7.35
C ARG A 207 -21.98 -10.55 -6.78
N LYS A 208 -21.77 -11.57 -7.62
CA LYS A 208 -21.08 -12.80 -7.19
C LYS A 208 -19.64 -12.49 -6.80
N LYS A 209 -18.90 -11.74 -7.63
CA LYS A 209 -17.53 -11.31 -7.35
C LYS A 209 -17.44 -10.49 -6.06
N PHE A 210 -18.38 -9.57 -5.84
CA PHE A 210 -18.44 -8.73 -4.63
C PHE A 210 -18.64 -9.55 -3.36
N ARG A 211 -19.55 -10.53 -3.37
CA ARG A 211 -19.75 -11.43 -2.24
C ARG A 211 -18.48 -12.20 -1.91
N THR A 212 -17.80 -12.74 -2.91
CA THR A 212 -16.52 -13.41 -2.73
C THR A 212 -15.46 -12.45 -2.17
N ALA A 213 -15.39 -11.24 -2.70
CA ALA A 213 -14.46 -10.20 -2.22
C ALA A 213 -14.67 -9.89 -0.73
N LEU A 214 -15.93 -9.71 -0.30
CA LEU A 214 -16.24 -9.44 1.11
C LEU A 214 -15.93 -10.62 2.02
N ILE A 215 -16.25 -11.85 1.58
CA ILE A 215 -15.91 -13.05 2.38
C ILE A 215 -14.39 -13.13 2.59
N VAL A 216 -13.61 -12.96 1.53
CA VAL A 216 -12.14 -12.99 1.62
C VAL A 216 -11.61 -11.83 2.47
N ALA A 217 -12.13 -10.62 2.25
CA ALA A 217 -11.71 -9.43 2.98
C ALA A 217 -11.93 -9.54 4.49
N VAL A 218 -12.96 -10.24 4.92
CA VAL A 218 -13.24 -10.48 6.35
C VAL A 218 -12.53 -11.73 6.85
N ALA A 219 -12.66 -12.86 6.15
CA ALA A 219 -12.15 -14.14 6.64
C ALA A 219 -10.62 -14.16 6.76
N ALA A 220 -9.90 -13.60 5.77
CA ALA A 220 -8.43 -13.65 5.77
C ALA A 220 -7.80 -12.92 6.98
N PRO A 221 -8.16 -11.66 7.31
CA PRO A 221 -7.65 -11.00 8.51
C PRO A 221 -8.02 -11.74 9.80
N PHE A 222 -9.26 -12.23 9.93
CA PHE A 222 -9.66 -12.95 11.14
C PHE A 222 -8.91 -14.25 11.31
N ILE A 223 -8.73 -15.05 10.26
CA ILE A 223 -7.98 -16.31 10.34
C ILE A 223 -6.51 -16.02 10.65
N ILE A 224 -5.86 -15.20 9.82
CA ILE A 224 -4.43 -14.94 9.95
C ILE A 224 -4.13 -14.15 11.23
N GLY A 225 -4.86 -13.08 11.50
CA GLY A 225 -4.66 -12.23 12.67
C GLY A 225 -4.88 -12.98 13.97
N SER A 226 -5.91 -13.85 14.04
CA SER A 226 -6.14 -14.68 15.23
C SER A 226 -5.03 -15.70 15.45
N ILE A 227 -4.51 -16.31 14.39
CA ILE A 227 -3.35 -17.21 14.49
C ILE A 227 -2.14 -16.45 15.04
N PHE A 228 -1.82 -15.28 14.49
CA PHE A 228 -0.69 -14.50 14.94
C PHE A 228 -0.84 -14.04 16.40
N LYS A 229 -1.98 -13.45 16.75
CA LYS A 229 -2.20 -12.92 18.11
C LYS A 229 -2.32 -14.03 19.15
N TYR A 230 -3.11 -15.07 18.89
CA TYR A 230 -3.50 -16.02 19.93
C TYR A 230 -2.71 -17.33 19.94
N PHE A 231 -2.15 -17.73 18.80
CA PHE A 231 -1.30 -18.93 18.71
C PHE A 231 0.18 -18.60 18.78
N LEU A 232 0.61 -17.58 18.01
CA LEU A 232 2.00 -17.20 17.94
C LEU A 232 2.39 -16.16 18.99
N MET A 233 1.40 -15.63 19.75
CA MET A 233 1.58 -14.59 20.78
C MET A 233 2.32 -13.34 20.27
N VAL A 234 2.13 -13.00 18.99
CA VAL A 234 2.73 -11.81 18.38
C VAL A 234 1.81 -10.62 18.66
N PRO A 235 2.31 -9.53 19.26
CA PRO A 235 1.51 -8.33 19.49
C PRO A 235 1.07 -7.71 18.17
N MET A 236 -0.19 -7.24 18.12
CA MET A 236 -0.70 -6.53 16.95
C MET A 236 -0.17 -5.09 16.91
N PRO A 237 0.02 -4.50 15.72
CA PRO A 237 0.52 -3.12 15.60
C PRO A 237 -0.35 -2.11 16.34
N THR A 238 -1.67 -2.25 16.23
CA THR A 238 -2.66 -1.46 16.97
C THR A 238 -3.79 -2.38 17.42
N GLU A 239 -4.01 -2.42 18.71
CA GLU A 239 -5.07 -3.20 19.37
C GLU A 239 -6.22 -2.25 19.69
N GLY A 240 -7.31 -2.41 18.95
CA GLY A 240 -8.48 -1.53 19.04
C GLY A 240 -9.76 -2.30 19.39
N LEU A 241 -10.88 -1.85 18.79
CA LEU A 241 -12.21 -2.35 19.09
C LEU A 241 -12.37 -3.86 18.85
N ILE A 242 -11.93 -4.37 17.71
CA ILE A 242 -12.10 -5.79 17.35
C ILE A 242 -11.24 -6.67 18.26
N VAL A 243 -9.99 -6.25 18.49
CA VAL A 243 -9.09 -6.97 19.40
C VAL A 243 -9.67 -7.01 20.81
N ALA A 244 -10.18 -5.89 21.33
CA ALA A 244 -10.81 -5.83 22.65
C ALA A 244 -12.01 -6.80 22.77
N VAL A 245 -12.83 -6.89 21.72
CA VAL A 245 -13.96 -7.83 21.68
C VAL A 245 -13.47 -9.28 21.65
N LEU A 246 -12.47 -9.59 20.85
CA LEU A 246 -11.90 -10.95 20.77
C LEU A 246 -11.25 -11.35 22.09
N ASP A 247 -10.53 -10.46 22.74
CA ASP A 247 -9.90 -10.69 24.04
C ASP A 247 -10.96 -10.90 25.13
N TYR A 248 -12.04 -10.12 25.13
CA TYR A 248 -13.17 -10.32 26.04
C TYR A 248 -13.71 -11.76 25.94
N PHE A 249 -13.97 -12.27 24.73
CA PHE A 249 -14.47 -13.64 24.54
C PHE A 249 -13.43 -14.71 24.92
N ARG A 250 -12.15 -14.47 24.70
CA ARG A 250 -11.09 -15.42 25.04
C ARG A 250 -10.89 -15.57 26.54
N TYR A 251 -10.98 -14.48 27.28
CA TYR A 251 -10.74 -14.45 28.73
C TYR A 251 -12.05 -14.53 29.56
N LEU A 252 -13.20 -14.80 28.93
CA LEU A 252 -14.39 -15.22 29.63
C LEU A 252 -14.10 -16.56 30.32
N GLU A 253 -13.90 -16.53 31.63
CA GLU A 253 -13.89 -17.73 32.45
C GLU A 253 -15.30 -18.27 32.50
N PHE A 254 -15.54 -19.48 31.97
CA PHE A 254 -16.77 -20.25 32.11
C PHE A 254 -16.68 -21.13 33.33
#